data_0dd6ca7f828149c20062b6dbf2e40a94
#
_entry.id   0dd6ca7f828149c20062b6dbf2e40a94
#
_cell.length_a   1.000
_cell.length_b   1.000
_cell.length_c   1.000
_cell.angle_alpha   90.00
_cell.angle_beta   90.00
_cell.angle_gamma   90.00
#
_symmetry.space_group_name_H-M   'P 1'
#
loop_
_entity.id
_entity.type
_entity.pdbx_description
1 polymer ?
#
loop_
_entity_poly.entity_id
_entity_poly.type
_entity_poly.pdbx_seq_one_letter_code
_entity_poly.pdbx_strand_id
1 'polypeptide(L)' 'MFDPFLMDARLFIKVCQTNRDLANENLKFQPILDEEKTKLSGLYSKLQAAENAYEEAKNRYDSMKGKFKRLNNIYA' A
#
# COMPACT_ATOMS: atom_id res chain seq x y z
N MET A 1 -45.17 -13.59 30.69
CA MET A 1 -44.40 -13.01 31.79
C MET A 1 -42.97 -12.76 31.34
N PHE A 2 -42.42 -11.59 31.63
CA PHE A 2 -41.06 -11.25 31.29
C PHE A 2 -40.08 -12.02 32.20
N ASP A 3 -39.13 -12.73 31.59
CA ASP A 3 -38.08 -13.45 32.30
C ASP A 3 -36.72 -12.83 31.96
N PRO A 4 -36.06 -12.12 32.91
CA PRO A 4 -34.78 -11.50 32.66
C PRO A 4 -33.67 -12.48 32.26
N PHE A 5 -33.70 -13.70 32.82
CA PHE A 5 -32.72 -14.73 32.51
C PHE A 5 -32.83 -15.17 31.04
N LEU A 6 -34.04 -15.41 30.54
CA LEU A 6 -34.28 -15.76 29.13
C LEU A 6 -33.89 -14.63 28.20
N MET A 7 -34.15 -13.38 28.61
CA MET A 7 -33.78 -12.20 27.84
C MET A 7 -32.28 -12.09 27.70
N ASP A 8 -31.54 -12.28 28.80
CA ASP A 8 -30.08 -12.24 28.81
C ASP A 8 -29.49 -13.36 27.96
N ALA A 9 -30.04 -14.56 28.04
CA ALA A 9 -29.62 -15.70 27.22
C ALA A 9 -29.84 -15.45 25.74
N ARG A 10 -30.97 -14.89 25.35
CA ARG A 10 -31.29 -14.53 23.96
C ARG A 10 -30.34 -13.46 23.45
N LEU A 11 -30.08 -12.44 24.27
CA LEU A 11 -29.17 -11.38 23.94
C LEU A 11 -27.76 -11.92 23.74
N PHE A 12 -27.30 -12.79 24.63
CA PHE A 12 -25.99 -13.45 24.51
C PHE A 12 -25.87 -14.23 23.22
N ILE A 13 -26.84 -15.04 22.87
CA ILE A 13 -26.88 -15.82 21.62
C ILE A 13 -26.81 -14.87 20.42
N LYS A 14 -27.55 -13.79 20.44
CA LYS A 14 -27.61 -12.81 19.37
C LYS A 14 -26.25 -12.13 19.17
N VAL A 15 -25.59 -11.76 20.26
CA VAL A 15 -24.26 -11.17 20.22
C VAL A 15 -23.25 -12.16 19.64
N CYS A 16 -23.30 -13.41 20.05
CA CYS A 16 -22.43 -14.47 19.52
C CYS A 16 -22.62 -14.68 18.02
N GLN A 17 -23.88 -14.69 17.56
CA GLN A 17 -24.21 -14.82 16.14
C GLN A 17 -23.67 -13.62 15.34
N THR A 18 -23.90 -12.42 15.86
CA THR A 18 -23.40 -11.19 15.22
C THR A 18 -21.87 -11.19 15.12
N ASN A 19 -21.19 -11.58 16.19
CA ASN A 19 -19.73 -11.68 16.20
C ASN A 19 -19.23 -12.70 15.18
N ARG A 20 -19.89 -13.84 15.06
CA ARG A 20 -19.55 -14.87 14.06
C ARG A 20 -19.72 -14.34 12.65
N ASP A 21 -20.83 -13.65 12.38
CA ASP A 21 -21.11 -13.08 11.07
C ASP A 21 -20.07 -12.02 10.68
N LEU A 22 -19.72 -11.15 11.62
CA LEU A 22 -18.69 -10.14 11.41
C LEU A 22 -17.33 -10.78 11.16
N ALA A 23 -16.97 -11.81 11.91
CA ALA A 23 -15.72 -12.54 11.70
C ALA A 23 -15.67 -13.18 10.32
N ASN A 24 -16.77 -13.80 9.88
CA ASN A 24 -16.86 -14.41 8.55
C ASN A 24 -16.76 -13.35 7.44
N GLU A 25 -17.40 -12.21 7.60
CA GLU A 25 -17.25 -11.10 6.65
C GLU A 25 -15.81 -10.60 6.58
N ASN A 26 -15.16 -10.39 7.73
CA ASN A 26 -13.79 -9.97 7.79
C ASN A 26 -12.84 -10.95 7.07
N LEU A 27 -13.07 -12.25 7.24
CA LEU A 27 -12.30 -13.29 6.56
C LEU A 27 -12.44 -13.23 5.04
N LYS A 28 -13.58 -12.78 4.51
CA LYS A 28 -13.76 -12.60 3.07
C LYS A 28 -12.91 -11.48 2.51
N PHE A 29 -12.61 -10.47 3.30
CA PHE A 29 -11.76 -9.35 2.88
C PHE A 29 -10.27 -9.67 2.93
N GLN A 30 -9.86 -10.71 3.68
CA GLN A 30 -8.45 -11.05 3.83
C GLN A 30 -7.73 -11.31 2.49
N PRO A 31 -8.27 -12.14 1.58
CA PRO A 31 -7.63 -12.35 0.28
C PRO A 31 -7.53 -11.06 -0.55
N ILE A 32 -8.54 -10.21 -0.48
CA ILE A 32 -8.55 -8.93 -1.20
C ILE A 32 -7.46 -8.02 -0.64
N LEU A 33 -7.35 -7.95 0.68
CA LEU A 33 -6.33 -7.14 1.35
C LEU A 33 -4.92 -7.63 1.01
N ASP A 34 -4.70 -8.94 0.99
CA ASP A 34 -3.42 -9.54 0.64
C ASP A 34 -3.06 -9.23 -0.82
N GLU A 35 -4.01 -9.29 -1.73
CA GLU A 35 -3.82 -8.94 -3.13
C GLU A 35 -3.44 -7.47 -3.28
N GLU A 36 -4.15 -6.57 -2.60
CA GLU A 36 -3.86 -5.14 -2.65
C GLU A 36 -2.48 -4.81 -2.06
N LYS A 37 -2.08 -5.49 -0.98
CA LYS A 37 -0.74 -5.36 -0.41
C LYS A 37 0.35 -5.77 -1.41
N THR A 38 0.13 -6.85 -2.13
CA THR A 38 1.06 -7.33 -3.17
C THR A 38 1.18 -6.32 -4.31
N LYS A 39 0.07 -5.78 -4.76
CA LYS A 39 0.04 -4.73 -5.79
C LYS A 39 0.79 -3.48 -5.35
N LEU A 40 0.56 -3.05 -4.11
CA LEU A 40 1.21 -1.88 -3.54
C LEU A 40 2.72 -2.08 -3.45
N SER A 41 3.16 -3.24 -2.99
CA SER A 41 4.58 -3.61 -2.94
C SER A 41 5.22 -3.56 -4.33
N GLY A 42 4.53 -4.08 -5.35
CA GLY A 42 4.98 -4.02 -6.74
C GLY A 42 5.10 -2.59 -7.26
N LEU A 43 4.14 -1.72 -6.91
CA LEU A 43 4.18 -0.32 -7.29
C LEU A 43 5.33 0.44 -6.61
N TYR A 44 5.62 0.17 -5.35
CA TYR A 44 6.77 0.75 -4.67
C TYR A 44 8.09 0.34 -5.32
N SER A 45 8.21 -0.93 -5.74
CA SER A 45 9.40 -1.41 -6.45
C SER A 45 9.59 -0.69 -7.78
N LYS A 46 8.50 -0.49 -8.53
CA LYS A 46 8.52 0.26 -9.80
C LYS A 46 8.90 1.73 -9.58
N LEU A 47 8.35 2.34 -8.54
CA LEU A 47 8.67 3.71 -8.18
C LEU A 47 10.16 3.86 -7.85
N GLN A 48 10.69 2.96 -7.06
CA GLN A 48 12.11 2.96 -6.70
C GLN A 48 12.99 2.82 -7.94
N ALA A 49 12.64 1.92 -8.86
CA ALA A 49 13.37 1.74 -10.12
C ALA A 49 13.32 3.02 -10.98
N ALA A 50 12.15 3.67 -11.06
CA ALA A 50 11.97 4.91 -11.80
C ALA A 50 12.80 6.06 -11.19
N GLU A 51 12.81 6.18 -9.87
CA GLU A 51 13.62 7.17 -9.17
C GLU A 51 15.11 6.97 -9.43
N ASN A 52 15.59 5.73 -9.38
CA ASN A 52 16.99 5.39 -9.65
C ASN A 52 17.36 5.71 -11.10
N ALA A 53 16.48 5.38 -12.05
CA ALA A 53 16.71 5.68 -13.48
C ALA A 53 16.73 7.19 -13.73
N TYR A 54 15.85 7.94 -13.09
CA TYR A 54 15.84 9.39 -13.19
C TYR A 54 17.11 10.00 -12.64
N GLU A 55 17.55 9.57 -11.47
CA GLU A 55 18.75 10.08 -10.83
C GLU A 55 20.00 9.81 -11.67
N GLU A 56 20.09 8.61 -12.24
CA GLU A 56 21.17 8.23 -13.14
C GLU A 56 21.18 9.09 -14.41
N ALA A 57 20.01 9.30 -15.01
CA ALA A 57 19.88 10.15 -16.20
C ALA A 57 20.23 11.60 -15.89
N LYS A 58 19.81 12.10 -14.75
CA LYS A 58 20.12 13.45 -14.29
C LYS A 58 21.63 13.64 -14.09
N ASN A 59 22.27 12.66 -13.46
CA ASN A 59 23.72 12.71 -13.23
C ASN A 59 24.50 12.71 -14.55
N ARG A 60 24.06 11.91 -15.53
CA ARG A 60 24.66 11.91 -16.87
C ARG A 60 24.47 13.25 -17.58
N TYR A 61 23.26 13.81 -17.48
CA TYR A 61 22.97 15.12 -18.06
C TYR A 61 23.83 16.21 -17.44
N ASP A 62 23.94 16.25 -16.12
CA ASP A 62 24.73 17.24 -15.39
C ASP A 62 26.23 17.11 -15.74
N SER A 63 26.72 15.89 -15.89
CA SER A 63 28.12 15.62 -16.32
C SER A 63 28.35 16.11 -17.73
N MET A 64 27.45 15.83 -18.66
CA MET A 64 27.58 16.31 -20.05
C MET A 64 27.49 17.83 -20.14
N LYS A 65 26.61 18.44 -19.38
CA LYS A 65 26.47 19.89 -19.30
C LYS A 65 27.76 20.55 -18.80
N GLY A 66 28.39 19.98 -17.79
CA GLY A 66 29.67 20.44 -17.27
C GLY A 66 30.78 20.35 -18.30
N LYS A 67 30.85 19.23 -19.02
CA LYS A 67 31.84 19.03 -20.11
C LYS A 67 31.63 20.02 -21.26
N PHE A 68 30.38 20.20 -21.66
CA PHE A 68 30.05 21.16 -22.71
C PHE A 68 30.44 22.59 -22.32
N LYS A 69 30.16 22.98 -21.10
CA LYS A 69 30.51 24.30 -20.57
C LYS A 69 32.03 24.51 -20.58
N ARG A 70 32.82 23.50 -20.20
CA ARG A 70 34.27 23.56 -20.24
C ARG A 70 34.81 23.72 -21.65
N LEU A 71 34.29 22.94 -22.61
CA LEU A 71 34.68 23.05 -24.01
C LEU A 71 34.36 24.43 -24.58
N ASN A 72 33.18 24.95 -24.25
CA ASN A 72 32.76 26.27 -24.69
C ASN A 72 33.66 27.36 -24.16
N ASN A 73 34.13 27.25 -22.92
CA ASN A 73 35.10 28.19 -22.32
C ASN A 73 36.48 28.12 -22.98
N ILE A 74 36.89 26.95 -23.45
CA ILE A 74 38.15 26.76 -24.14
C ILE A 74 38.13 27.41 -25.54
N TYR A 75 37.01 27.29 -26.26
CA TYR A 75 36.86 27.75 -27.63
C TYR A 75 36.24 29.13 -27.77
N ALA A 76 35.76 29.69 -26.65
CA ALA A 76 35.27 31.06 -26.62
C ALA A 76 36.41 32.02 -26.40
#